data_98cc7180a4c53c23e773048d5627057e
#
_entry.id   98cc7180a4c53c23e773048d5627057e
#
_cell.length_a   1.000
_cell.length_b   1.000
_cell.length_c   1.000
_cell.angle_alpha   90.00
_cell.angle_beta   90.00
_cell.angle_gamma   90.00
#
_symmetry.space_group_name_H-M   'P 1'
#
loop_
_entity.id
_entity.type
_entity.pdbx_description
1 polymer ?
#
loop_
_entity_poly.entity_id
_entity_poly.type
_entity_poly.pdbx_seq_one_letter_code
_entity_poly.pdbx_strand_id
1 'polypeptide(L)'
;ERKRIERERMELASLRGEVSKLRTKIEDLQRPKPDFEEQKRAAIEEGKEEGQFEKADYYAAAVNVEVEKGMTLITGGWLTAPGRRTFVFMTPTSNTAPDGEVYIQINSKVADLADESLSQLQLQNMRASSNETDNAGGFEAEEARMLFKNIQKIEGAVMLASPSIVAMDGREAVVRTSVTFPRNGAAAPGQFEIGVIPVLTENGAIQMTVASTITIDIPEEE
;
A
#
# COMPACT_ATOMS: atom_id res chain seq x y z
N GLU A 1 -26.71 -49.13 -15.18
CA GLU A 1 -25.28 -49.31 -14.79
C GLU A 1 -24.36 -48.32 -15.54
N ARG A 2 -24.40 -48.22 -16.87
CA ARG A 2 -23.58 -47.27 -17.66
C ARG A 2 -23.73 -45.79 -17.22
N LYS A 3 -24.95 -45.31 -17.01
CA LYS A 3 -25.21 -43.92 -16.59
C LYS A 3 -24.68 -43.63 -15.16
N ARG A 4 -24.63 -44.63 -14.31
CA ARG A 4 -24.06 -44.50 -12.95
C ARG A 4 -22.54 -44.35 -13.01
N ILE A 5 -21.88 -45.15 -13.83
CA ILE A 5 -20.43 -45.13 -14.05
C ILE A 5 -20.00 -43.79 -14.69
N GLU A 6 -20.77 -43.25 -15.63
CA GLU A 6 -20.50 -41.95 -16.23
C GLU A 6 -20.62 -40.79 -15.21
N ARG A 7 -21.63 -40.84 -14.34
CA ARG A 7 -21.81 -39.83 -13.26
C ARG A 7 -20.65 -39.88 -12.26
N GLU A 8 -20.27 -41.08 -11.82
CA GLU A 8 -19.12 -41.29 -10.92
C GLU A 8 -17.79 -40.83 -11.56
N ARG A 9 -17.60 -41.02 -12.86
CA ARG A 9 -16.43 -40.50 -13.59
C ARG A 9 -16.40 -38.98 -13.67
N MET A 10 -17.53 -38.31 -13.88
CA MET A 10 -17.61 -36.86 -13.91
C MET A 10 -17.35 -36.27 -12.51
N GLU A 11 -17.88 -36.91 -11.47
CA GLU A 11 -17.66 -36.52 -10.08
C GLU A 11 -16.18 -36.65 -9.68
N LEU A 12 -15.52 -37.75 -10.07
CA LEU A 12 -14.10 -37.94 -9.88
C LEU A 12 -13.24 -36.93 -10.65
N ALA A 13 -13.64 -36.52 -11.84
CA ALA A 13 -12.95 -35.49 -12.61
C ALA A 13 -13.06 -34.11 -11.95
N SER A 14 -14.26 -33.78 -11.43
CA SER A 14 -14.47 -32.55 -10.66
C SER A 14 -13.62 -32.49 -9.39
N LEU A 15 -13.65 -33.58 -8.59
CA LEU A 15 -12.85 -33.68 -7.36
C LEU A 15 -11.33 -33.61 -7.64
N ARG A 16 -10.86 -34.18 -8.72
CA ARG A 16 -9.45 -34.04 -9.14
C ARG A 16 -9.09 -32.61 -9.49
N GLY A 17 -10.01 -31.86 -10.12
CA GLY A 17 -9.86 -30.45 -10.41
C GLY A 17 -9.76 -29.61 -9.11
N GLU A 18 -10.63 -29.89 -8.14
CA GLU A 18 -10.59 -29.22 -6.83
C GLU A 18 -9.32 -29.53 -6.05
N VAL A 19 -8.88 -30.80 -6.03
CA VAL A 19 -7.63 -31.20 -5.38
C VAL A 19 -6.43 -30.52 -6.03
N SER A 20 -6.41 -30.37 -7.36
CA SER A 20 -5.35 -29.65 -8.05
C SER A 20 -5.33 -28.16 -7.65
N LYS A 21 -6.49 -27.49 -7.62
CA LYS A 21 -6.61 -26.09 -7.18
C LYS A 21 -6.16 -25.92 -5.73
N LEU A 22 -6.54 -26.84 -4.84
CA LEU A 22 -6.13 -26.79 -3.43
C LEU A 22 -4.62 -27.01 -3.27
N ARG A 23 -4.00 -27.90 -4.07
CA ARG A 23 -2.54 -28.08 -4.06
C ARG A 23 -1.81 -26.81 -4.50
N THR A 24 -2.23 -26.20 -5.57
CA THR A 24 -1.64 -24.92 -6.03
C THR A 24 -1.78 -23.83 -4.94
N LYS A 25 -2.95 -23.75 -4.30
CA LYS A 25 -3.18 -22.80 -3.21
C LYS A 25 -2.29 -23.07 -1.98
N ILE A 26 -2.06 -24.36 -1.66
CA ILE A 26 -1.14 -24.75 -0.58
C ILE A 26 0.32 -24.43 -0.95
N GLU A 27 0.73 -24.68 -2.19
CA GLU A 27 2.07 -24.33 -2.67
C GLU A 27 2.30 -22.82 -2.65
N ASP A 28 1.32 -22.02 -3.04
CA ASP A 28 1.38 -20.55 -2.97
C ASP A 28 1.44 -20.05 -1.52
N LEU A 29 0.70 -20.68 -0.58
CA LEU A 29 0.77 -20.38 0.85
C LEU A 29 2.06 -20.84 1.54
N GLN A 30 2.72 -21.85 0.99
CA GLN A 30 3.98 -22.39 1.49
C GLN A 30 5.21 -21.71 0.87
N ARG A 31 5.03 -20.89 -0.17
CA ARG A 31 6.14 -20.04 -0.64
C ARG A 31 6.59 -19.16 0.50
N PRO A 32 7.89 -19.14 0.82
CA PRO A 32 8.41 -18.21 1.80
C PRO A 32 7.93 -16.82 1.37
N LYS A 33 7.23 -16.13 2.28
CA LYS A 33 6.90 -14.70 2.06
C LYS A 33 8.24 -14.03 1.80
N PRO A 34 8.35 -13.22 0.73
CA PRO A 34 9.59 -12.51 0.47
C PRO A 34 9.97 -11.79 1.75
N ASP A 35 11.20 -11.98 2.21
CA ASP A 35 11.70 -11.32 3.41
C ASP A 35 11.67 -9.82 3.11
N PHE A 36 10.82 -9.10 3.83
CA PHE A 36 10.65 -7.65 3.67
C PHE A 36 12.00 -6.92 3.78
N GLU A 37 12.89 -7.40 4.67
CA GLU A 37 14.24 -6.85 4.81
C GLU A 37 15.12 -7.12 3.57
N GLU A 38 14.90 -8.24 2.90
CA GLU A 38 15.60 -8.56 1.65
C GLU A 38 15.07 -7.72 0.49
N GLN A 39 13.74 -7.52 0.38
CA GLN A 39 13.15 -6.60 -0.60
C GLN A 39 13.57 -5.15 -0.36
N LYS A 40 13.61 -4.72 0.89
CA LYS A 40 14.10 -3.41 1.28
C LYS A 40 15.57 -3.21 0.90
N ARG A 41 16.42 -4.22 1.14
CA ARG A 41 17.84 -4.20 0.72
C ARG A 41 17.98 -4.18 -0.79
N ALA A 42 17.21 -4.99 -1.51
CA ALA A 42 17.22 -5.03 -2.97
C ALA A 42 16.80 -3.68 -3.57
N ALA A 43 15.73 -3.05 -3.05
CA ALA A 43 15.29 -1.73 -3.50
C ALA A 43 16.32 -0.63 -3.23
N ILE A 44 17.03 -0.71 -2.08
CA ILE A 44 18.14 0.23 -1.77
C ILE A 44 19.33 -0.02 -2.69
N GLU A 45 19.61 -1.27 -3.04
CA GLU A 45 20.72 -1.64 -3.92
C GLU A 45 20.44 -1.28 -5.38
N GLU A 46 19.21 -1.52 -5.87
CA GLU A 46 18.74 -1.09 -7.20
C GLU A 46 18.84 0.43 -7.36
N GLY A 47 18.38 1.19 -6.36
CA GLY A 47 18.50 2.66 -6.38
C GLY A 47 19.95 3.17 -6.38
N LYS A 48 20.90 2.37 -5.89
CA LYS A 48 22.34 2.70 -5.95
C LYS A 48 22.97 2.33 -7.29
N GLU A 49 22.52 1.25 -7.94
CA GLU A 49 23.04 0.81 -9.23
C GLU A 49 22.61 1.72 -10.39
N GLU A 50 21.45 2.36 -10.32
CA GLU A 50 20.99 3.31 -11.34
C GLU A 50 21.78 4.64 -11.38
N GLY A 51 22.67 4.89 -10.43
CA GLY A 51 23.75 5.89 -10.52
C GLY A 51 23.32 7.35 -10.71
N GLN A 52 22.04 7.66 -10.44
CA GLN A 52 21.47 8.99 -10.69
C GLN A 52 21.41 9.90 -9.45
N PHE A 53 21.67 9.38 -8.23
CA PHE A 53 21.51 10.17 -7.00
C PHE A 53 22.70 10.00 -6.07
N GLU A 54 23.61 10.94 -6.04
CA GLU A 54 24.74 10.95 -5.07
C GLU A 54 24.25 11.19 -3.62
N LYS A 55 23.07 11.83 -3.47
CA LYS A 55 22.39 12.01 -2.17
C LYS A 55 20.88 11.95 -2.34
N ALA A 56 20.23 11.07 -1.59
CA ALA A 56 18.78 10.99 -1.50
C ALA A 56 18.34 10.70 -0.05
N ASP A 57 17.26 11.33 0.41
CA ASP A 57 16.59 10.95 1.63
C ASP A 57 15.64 9.79 1.34
N TYR A 58 15.71 8.75 2.17
CA TYR A 58 14.91 7.54 2.05
C TYR A 58 14.02 7.36 3.28
N TYR A 59 12.74 7.08 3.05
CA TYR A 59 11.72 6.82 4.06
C TYR A 59 10.97 5.55 3.72
N ALA A 60 10.67 4.72 4.73
CA ALA A 60 9.95 3.47 4.54
C ALA A 60 8.93 3.22 5.66
N ALA A 61 7.86 2.52 5.33
CA ALA A 61 6.94 1.92 6.28
C ALA A 61 6.56 0.52 5.83
N ALA A 62 6.38 -0.38 6.80
CA ALA A 62 5.82 -1.69 6.58
C ALA A 62 4.72 -1.94 7.61
N VAL A 63 3.54 -2.31 7.15
CA VAL A 63 2.41 -2.62 8.02
C VAL A 63 1.72 -3.90 7.56
N ASN A 64 1.23 -4.67 8.54
CA ASN A 64 0.36 -5.81 8.29
C ASN A 64 -0.89 -5.61 9.15
N VAL A 65 -2.02 -5.34 8.52
CA VAL A 65 -3.23 -4.86 9.19
C VAL A 65 -4.48 -5.41 8.51
N GLU A 66 -5.50 -5.71 9.29
CA GLU A 66 -6.84 -6.00 8.80
C GLU A 66 -7.63 -4.68 8.70
N VAL A 67 -8.15 -4.41 7.51
CA VAL A 67 -8.94 -3.22 7.18
C VAL A 67 -10.37 -3.65 6.91
N GLU A 68 -11.30 -3.19 7.75
CA GLU A 68 -12.72 -3.45 7.57
C GLU A 68 -13.26 -2.75 6.31
N LYS A 69 -14.35 -3.28 5.80
CA LYS A 69 -14.99 -2.73 4.59
C LYS A 69 -15.35 -1.25 4.78
N GLY A 70 -14.85 -0.42 3.88
CA GLY A 70 -15.10 1.03 3.89
C GLY A 70 -14.14 1.83 4.77
N MET A 71 -13.27 1.18 5.53
CA MET A 71 -12.22 1.85 6.29
C MET A 71 -11.09 2.33 5.38
N THR A 72 -10.43 3.41 5.80
CA THR A 72 -9.21 3.92 5.17
C THR A 72 -8.04 3.72 6.13
N LEU A 73 -7.06 2.95 5.72
CA LEU A 73 -5.78 2.82 6.41
C LEU A 73 -4.95 4.09 6.19
N ILE A 74 -4.29 4.55 7.25
CA ILE A 74 -3.24 5.59 7.16
C ILE A 74 -1.92 5.03 7.66
N THR A 75 -0.84 5.39 7.00
CA THR A 75 0.53 5.08 7.40
C THR A 75 1.46 6.23 7.02
N GLY A 76 2.72 6.20 7.48
CA GLY A 76 3.69 7.24 7.22
C GLY A 76 3.87 8.19 8.40
N GLY A 77 3.74 9.49 8.15
CA GLY A 77 4.09 10.54 9.13
C GLY A 77 5.57 10.85 9.12
N TRP A 78 6.27 10.51 8.03
CA TRP A 78 7.69 10.80 7.84
C TRP A 78 7.96 12.29 7.78
N LEU A 79 9.00 12.73 8.45
CA LEU A 79 9.49 14.10 8.41
C LEU A 79 10.28 14.32 7.12
N THR A 80 9.57 14.59 6.01
CA THR A 80 10.14 14.72 4.66
C THR A 80 10.79 16.09 4.39
N ALA A 81 10.45 17.10 5.19
CA ALA A 81 11.12 18.40 5.25
C ALA A 81 10.94 19.01 6.66
N PRO A 82 11.72 20.00 7.07
CA PRO A 82 11.53 20.69 8.34
C PRO A 82 10.08 21.20 8.51
N GLY A 83 9.40 20.71 9.56
CA GLY A 83 8.00 21.05 9.86
C GLY A 83 6.97 20.47 8.88
N ARG A 84 7.32 19.49 8.05
CA ARG A 84 6.41 18.87 7.08
C ARG A 84 6.48 17.35 7.14
N ARG A 85 5.33 16.71 7.02
CA ARG A 85 5.22 15.25 7.07
C ARG A 85 4.38 14.71 5.94
N THR A 86 4.84 13.57 5.41
CA THR A 86 4.14 12.85 4.36
C THR A 86 3.40 11.64 4.93
N PHE A 87 2.15 11.50 4.52
CA PHE A 87 1.24 10.43 4.90
C PHE A 87 0.71 9.70 3.67
N VAL A 88 0.45 8.42 3.83
CA VAL A 88 -0.19 7.56 2.82
C VAL A 88 -1.52 7.08 3.36
N PHE A 89 -2.58 7.30 2.60
CA PHE A 89 -3.94 6.87 2.89
C PHE A 89 -4.33 5.82 1.86
N MET A 90 -4.90 4.69 2.29
CA MET A 90 -5.28 3.57 1.43
C MET A 90 -6.68 3.10 1.76
N THR A 91 -7.58 3.12 0.78
CA THR A 91 -8.95 2.65 0.92
C THR A 91 -9.13 1.41 0.04
N PRO A 92 -9.09 0.20 0.61
CA PRO A 92 -9.30 -1.03 -0.14
C PRO A 92 -10.80 -1.29 -0.36
N THR A 93 -11.12 -1.85 -1.53
CA THR A 93 -12.46 -2.33 -1.89
C THR A 93 -12.35 -3.65 -2.62
N SER A 94 -13.14 -4.65 -2.21
CA SER A 94 -13.19 -5.93 -2.90
C SER A 94 -14.31 -5.94 -3.95
N ASN A 95 -14.03 -6.55 -5.10
CA ASN A 95 -14.95 -6.74 -6.19
C ASN A 95 -14.84 -8.18 -6.69
N THR A 96 -15.94 -8.72 -7.21
CA THR A 96 -15.97 -10.06 -7.81
C THR A 96 -16.25 -9.93 -9.29
N ALA A 97 -15.38 -10.49 -10.10
CA ALA A 97 -15.54 -10.54 -11.54
C ALA A 97 -16.65 -11.56 -11.94
N PRO A 98 -17.19 -11.49 -13.16
CA PRO A 98 -18.25 -12.39 -13.62
C PRO A 98 -17.86 -13.88 -13.63
N ASP A 99 -16.57 -14.19 -13.71
CA ASP A 99 -16.01 -15.55 -13.61
C ASP A 99 -15.83 -16.05 -12.18
N GLY A 100 -16.16 -15.19 -11.18
CA GLY A 100 -16.04 -15.49 -9.76
C GLY A 100 -14.68 -15.18 -9.14
N GLU A 101 -13.72 -14.65 -9.91
CA GLU A 101 -12.44 -14.21 -9.35
C GLU A 101 -12.62 -12.94 -8.51
N VAL A 102 -11.94 -12.89 -7.36
CA VAL A 102 -11.93 -11.73 -6.48
C VAL A 102 -10.71 -10.88 -6.77
N TYR A 103 -10.94 -9.60 -6.99
CA TYR A 103 -9.89 -8.60 -7.05
C TYR A 103 -10.14 -7.49 -6.04
N ILE A 104 -9.06 -6.90 -5.58
CA ILE A 104 -9.09 -5.85 -4.58
C ILE A 104 -8.51 -4.59 -5.20
N GLN A 105 -9.32 -3.55 -5.27
CA GLN A 105 -8.91 -2.23 -5.69
C GLN A 105 -8.52 -1.42 -4.46
N ILE A 106 -7.33 -0.82 -4.48
CA ILE A 106 -6.80 0.01 -3.42
C ILE A 106 -6.62 1.42 -3.98
N ASN A 107 -7.46 2.34 -3.54
CA ASN A 107 -7.33 3.75 -3.89
C ASN A 107 -6.44 4.42 -2.84
N SER A 108 -5.30 4.93 -3.29
CA SER A 108 -4.33 5.55 -2.40
C SER A 108 -4.27 7.06 -2.60
N LYS A 109 -3.86 7.77 -1.55
CA LYS A 109 -3.53 9.19 -1.61
C LYS A 109 -2.27 9.43 -0.81
N VAL A 110 -1.36 10.22 -1.35
CA VAL A 110 -0.13 10.63 -0.69
C VAL A 110 -0.21 12.13 -0.46
N ALA A 111 -0.17 12.55 0.79
CA ALA A 111 -0.28 13.97 1.15
C ALA A 111 0.90 14.40 1.99
N ASP A 112 1.45 15.55 1.66
CA ASP A 112 2.45 16.26 2.45
C ASP A 112 1.77 17.42 3.21
N LEU A 113 1.93 17.43 4.53
CA LEU A 113 1.22 18.29 5.46
C LEU A 113 2.19 19.04 6.38
N ALA A 114 1.88 20.27 6.70
CA ALA A 114 2.60 21.02 7.72
C ALA A 114 2.31 20.47 9.13
N ASP A 115 3.32 20.37 9.99
CA ASP A 115 3.20 19.86 11.37
C ASP A 115 2.13 20.58 12.19
N GLU A 116 1.96 21.89 11.98
CA GLU A 116 0.95 22.72 12.62
C GLU A 116 -0.50 22.34 12.27
N SER A 117 -0.68 21.73 11.09
CA SER A 117 -2.00 21.31 10.61
C SER A 117 -2.45 19.97 11.19
N LEU A 118 -1.53 19.18 11.73
CA LEU A 118 -1.80 17.79 12.15
C LEU A 118 -2.83 17.70 13.27
N SER A 119 -2.83 18.67 14.20
CA SER A 119 -3.80 18.70 15.29
C SER A 119 -5.22 18.95 14.79
N GLN A 120 -5.39 19.81 13.78
CA GLN A 120 -6.68 20.08 13.13
C GLN A 120 -7.21 18.87 12.37
N LEU A 121 -6.31 18.01 11.89
CA LEU A 121 -6.61 16.79 11.14
C LEU A 121 -6.67 15.56 12.04
N GLN A 122 -6.42 15.69 13.34
CA GLN A 122 -6.32 14.57 14.30
C GLN A 122 -5.21 13.57 13.96
N LEU A 123 -4.16 14.02 13.28
CA LEU A 123 -3.02 13.22 12.86
C LEU A 123 -1.77 13.36 13.74
N GLN A 124 -1.85 14.10 14.85
CA GLN A 124 -0.72 14.40 15.73
C GLN A 124 -0.07 13.14 16.33
N ASN A 125 -0.85 12.07 16.52
CA ASN A 125 -0.37 10.79 17.06
C ASN A 125 0.33 9.90 16.01
N MET A 126 0.27 10.29 14.74
CA MET A 126 0.86 9.57 13.60
C MET A 126 2.25 10.10 13.22
N ARG A 127 2.91 10.84 14.11
CA ARG A 127 4.26 11.37 13.87
C ARG A 127 5.30 10.25 13.97
N ALA A 128 5.98 9.96 12.89
CA ALA A 128 7.15 9.09 12.92
C ALA A 128 8.35 9.82 13.54
N SER A 129 9.08 9.14 14.42
CA SER A 129 10.31 9.68 15.04
C SER A 129 11.57 9.35 14.23
N SER A 130 11.47 8.48 13.25
CA SER A 130 12.56 8.00 12.39
C SER A 130 12.12 7.96 10.94
N ASN A 131 13.04 7.64 10.03
CA ASN A 131 12.76 7.45 8.62
C ASN A 131 11.96 6.15 8.34
N GLU A 132 11.85 5.28 9.33
CA GLU A 132 11.06 4.05 9.29
C GLU A 132 9.92 4.15 10.29
N THR A 133 8.75 3.64 9.94
CA THR A 133 7.60 3.63 10.83
C THR A 133 6.67 2.46 10.53
N ASP A 134 6.21 1.81 11.59
CA ASP A 134 5.16 0.82 11.57
C ASP A 134 3.82 1.45 12.02
N ASN A 135 3.77 2.78 12.16
CA ASN A 135 2.56 3.46 12.58
C ASN A 135 1.47 3.29 11.53
N ALA A 136 0.37 2.72 11.95
CA ALA A 136 -0.84 2.59 11.16
C ALA A 136 -2.04 3.03 12.00
N GLY A 137 -2.99 3.66 11.34
CA GLY A 137 -4.28 4.04 11.91
C GLY A 137 -5.38 3.77 10.90
N GLY A 138 -6.63 3.86 11.33
CA GLY A 138 -7.79 3.66 10.48
C GLY A 138 -8.81 4.78 10.67
N PHE A 139 -9.51 5.11 9.60
CA PHE A 139 -10.64 6.02 9.60
C PHE A 139 -11.84 5.35 8.93
N GLU A 140 -13.01 5.54 9.50
CA GLU A 140 -14.24 5.16 8.80
C GLU A 140 -14.42 6.00 7.51
N ALA A 141 -15.23 5.48 6.57
CA ALA A 141 -15.41 6.12 5.27
C ALA A 141 -15.81 7.60 5.36
N GLU A 142 -16.71 7.94 6.28
CA GLU A 142 -17.17 9.31 6.46
C GLU A 142 -16.07 10.19 7.08
N GLU A 143 -15.34 9.66 8.07
CA GLU A 143 -14.21 10.37 8.69
C GLU A 143 -13.10 10.63 7.66
N ALA A 144 -12.75 9.61 6.85
CA ALA A 144 -11.77 9.74 5.78
C ALA A 144 -12.21 10.80 4.74
N ARG A 145 -13.51 10.79 4.37
CA ARG A 145 -14.06 11.78 3.44
C ARG A 145 -13.94 13.20 4.01
N MET A 146 -14.27 13.39 5.29
CA MET A 146 -14.14 14.67 5.97
C MET A 146 -12.67 15.10 6.09
N LEU A 147 -11.78 14.17 6.42
CA LEU A 147 -10.33 14.38 6.49
C LEU A 147 -9.80 14.92 5.16
N PHE A 148 -10.09 14.25 4.03
CA PHE A 148 -9.65 14.70 2.71
C PHE A 148 -10.23 16.06 2.32
N LYS A 149 -11.49 16.34 2.65
CA LYS A 149 -12.10 17.65 2.43
C LYS A 149 -11.42 18.76 3.27
N ASN A 150 -10.97 18.41 4.47
CA ASN A 150 -10.25 19.34 5.33
C ASN A 150 -8.82 19.55 4.83
N ILE A 151 -8.10 18.49 4.42
CA ILE A 151 -6.76 18.61 3.83
C ILE A 151 -6.78 19.59 2.64
N GLN A 152 -7.78 19.51 1.76
CA GLN A 152 -7.90 20.38 0.60
C GLN A 152 -8.10 21.88 0.94
N LYS A 153 -8.50 22.19 2.17
CA LYS A 153 -8.74 23.57 2.63
C LYS A 153 -7.59 24.14 3.44
N ILE A 154 -6.65 23.28 3.85
CA ILE A 154 -5.50 23.70 4.65
C ILE A 154 -4.47 24.34 3.73
N GLU A 155 -4.07 25.55 4.08
CA GLU A 155 -2.99 26.24 3.39
C GLU A 155 -1.68 25.48 3.55
N GLY A 156 -0.96 25.29 2.44
CA GLY A 156 0.31 24.55 2.43
C GLY A 156 0.17 23.04 2.44
N ALA A 157 -1.03 22.45 2.51
CA ALA A 157 -1.20 21.03 2.28
C ALA A 157 -1.04 20.70 0.79
N VAL A 158 -0.24 19.67 0.46
CA VAL A 158 0.02 19.27 -0.91
C VAL A 158 -0.37 17.81 -1.10
N MET A 159 -1.26 17.55 -2.08
CA MET A 159 -1.55 16.20 -2.54
C MET A 159 -0.47 15.80 -3.56
N LEU A 160 0.46 14.94 -3.16
CA LEU A 160 1.60 14.53 -3.97
C LEU A 160 1.20 13.55 -5.07
N ALA A 161 0.36 12.58 -4.74
CA ALA A 161 -0.09 11.53 -5.67
C ALA A 161 -1.44 10.94 -5.23
N SER A 162 -2.13 10.31 -6.18
CA SER A 162 -3.37 9.56 -5.93
C SER A 162 -3.40 8.28 -6.78
N PRO A 163 -2.47 7.34 -6.55
CA PRO A 163 -2.42 6.11 -7.32
C PRO A 163 -3.59 5.17 -6.96
N SER A 164 -4.01 4.36 -7.95
CA SER A 164 -4.94 3.26 -7.75
C SER A 164 -4.28 1.95 -8.17
N ILE A 165 -4.38 0.94 -7.33
CA ILE A 165 -3.81 -0.38 -7.53
C ILE A 165 -4.96 -1.38 -7.61
N VAL A 166 -4.87 -2.34 -8.54
CA VAL A 166 -5.75 -3.51 -8.58
C VAL A 166 -4.89 -4.75 -8.41
N ALA A 167 -5.17 -5.52 -7.38
CA ALA A 167 -4.50 -6.76 -7.08
C ALA A 167 -5.51 -7.92 -7.06
N MET A 168 -5.09 -9.09 -7.44
CA MET A 168 -5.87 -10.31 -7.17
C MET A 168 -5.73 -10.69 -5.69
N ASP A 169 -6.72 -11.37 -5.16
CA ASP A 169 -6.71 -11.90 -3.79
C ASP A 169 -5.44 -12.72 -3.52
N GLY A 170 -4.68 -12.34 -2.50
CA GLY A 170 -3.41 -12.97 -2.10
C GLY A 170 -2.23 -12.73 -3.04
N ARG A 171 -2.34 -11.83 -4.03
CA ARG A 171 -1.22 -11.54 -4.94
C ARG A 171 -0.67 -10.13 -4.73
N GLU A 172 0.64 -10.04 -4.86
CA GLU A 172 1.35 -8.76 -4.79
C GLU A 172 1.03 -7.87 -6.00
N ALA A 173 0.87 -6.58 -5.73
CA ALA A 173 0.84 -5.53 -6.73
C ALA A 173 1.67 -4.34 -6.27
N VAL A 174 2.41 -3.73 -7.20
CA VAL A 174 3.30 -2.60 -6.91
C VAL A 174 2.97 -1.45 -7.85
N VAL A 175 2.97 -0.23 -7.30
CA VAL A 175 2.89 1.00 -8.09
C VAL A 175 4.04 1.93 -7.71
N ARG A 176 4.69 2.50 -8.72
CA ARG A 176 5.70 3.55 -8.59
C ARG A 176 5.19 4.81 -9.26
N THR A 177 5.44 5.96 -8.65
CA THR A 177 5.07 7.25 -9.22
C THR A 177 6.09 8.32 -8.85
N SER A 178 6.46 9.14 -9.83
CA SER A 178 7.27 10.34 -9.58
C SER A 178 6.41 11.39 -8.91
N VAL A 179 6.97 12.05 -7.91
CA VAL A 179 6.32 13.10 -7.12
C VAL A 179 7.25 14.28 -6.92
N THR A 180 6.69 15.42 -6.55
CA THR A 180 7.48 16.61 -6.23
C THR A 180 7.16 17.04 -4.81
N PHE A 181 8.17 17.06 -3.95
CA PHE A 181 8.03 17.45 -2.55
C PHE A 181 8.28 18.94 -2.37
N PRO A 182 7.46 19.65 -1.58
CA PRO A 182 7.76 21.00 -1.14
C PRO A 182 8.89 20.94 -0.09
N ARG A 183 10.06 21.49 -0.38
CA ARG A 183 11.22 21.46 0.51
C ARG A 183 11.94 22.81 0.52
N ASN A 184 12.04 23.44 1.70
CA ASN A 184 12.81 24.70 1.91
C ASN A 184 12.51 25.80 0.89
N GLY A 185 11.24 25.94 0.46
CA GLY A 185 10.82 26.94 -0.52
C GLY A 185 11.11 26.55 -1.99
N ALA A 186 11.69 25.40 -2.24
CA ALA A 186 11.93 24.83 -3.56
C ALA A 186 11.13 23.54 -3.78
N ALA A 187 11.12 23.06 -5.01
CA ALA A 187 10.54 21.78 -5.38
C ALA A 187 11.66 20.73 -5.45
N ALA A 188 11.54 19.65 -4.66
CA ALA A 188 12.46 18.52 -4.73
C ALA A 188 11.80 17.35 -5.46
N PRO A 189 12.37 16.86 -6.57
CA PRO A 189 11.87 15.66 -7.22
C PRO A 189 12.06 14.45 -6.31
N GLY A 190 11.26 13.42 -6.56
CA GLY A 190 11.37 12.17 -5.80
C GLY A 190 10.45 11.10 -6.36
N GLN A 191 10.47 9.95 -5.72
CA GLN A 191 9.69 8.80 -6.10
C GLN A 191 8.91 8.27 -4.89
N PHE A 192 7.68 7.89 -5.12
CA PHE A 192 6.85 7.15 -4.20
C PHE A 192 6.57 5.77 -4.77
N GLU A 193 6.78 4.74 -3.96
CA GLU A 193 6.42 3.37 -4.28
C GLU A 193 5.54 2.78 -3.18
N ILE A 194 4.56 1.97 -3.59
CA ILE A 194 3.73 1.18 -2.70
C ILE A 194 3.56 -0.22 -3.27
N GLY A 195 3.96 -1.22 -2.48
CA GLY A 195 3.68 -2.64 -2.69
C GLY A 195 2.61 -3.11 -1.73
N VAL A 196 1.65 -3.89 -2.21
CA VAL A 196 0.58 -4.44 -1.39
C VAL A 196 0.32 -5.91 -1.72
N ILE A 197 0.03 -6.70 -0.68
CA ILE A 197 -0.51 -8.06 -0.79
C ILE A 197 -1.82 -8.05 -0.02
N PRO A 198 -2.97 -7.88 -0.70
CA PRO A 198 -4.26 -7.92 -0.05
C PRO A 198 -4.82 -9.34 -0.03
N VAL A 199 -5.46 -9.73 1.08
CA VAL A 199 -6.16 -11.02 1.23
C VAL A 199 -7.56 -10.75 1.75
N LEU A 200 -8.59 -11.20 1.03
CA LEU A 200 -9.96 -11.12 1.50
C LEU A 200 -10.19 -12.18 2.59
N THR A 201 -10.63 -11.75 3.76
CA THR A 201 -10.92 -12.62 4.89
C THR A 201 -12.37 -13.15 4.83
N GLU A 202 -12.68 -14.21 5.55
CA GLU A 202 -14.01 -14.83 5.57
C GLU A 202 -15.11 -13.88 6.10
N ASN A 203 -14.76 -12.94 6.96
CA ASN A 203 -15.66 -11.90 7.49
C ASN A 203 -15.85 -10.71 6.53
N GLY A 204 -15.17 -10.71 5.38
CA GLY A 204 -15.26 -9.66 4.35
C GLY A 204 -14.35 -8.45 4.60
N ALA A 205 -13.50 -8.49 5.64
CA ALA A 205 -12.42 -7.54 5.80
C ALA A 205 -11.25 -7.86 4.84
N ILE A 206 -10.31 -6.95 4.70
CA ILE A 206 -9.15 -7.13 3.82
C ILE A 206 -7.89 -7.06 4.69
N GLN A 207 -7.21 -8.21 4.83
CA GLN A 207 -5.88 -8.26 5.41
C GLN A 207 -4.90 -7.68 4.41
N MET A 208 -4.18 -6.62 4.76
CA MET A 208 -3.22 -5.95 3.90
C MET A 208 -1.82 -6.05 4.48
N THR A 209 -0.88 -6.62 3.71
CA THR A 209 0.55 -6.41 3.92
C THR A 209 0.98 -5.30 2.98
N VAL A 210 1.44 -4.19 3.53
CA VAL A 210 1.80 -2.98 2.79
C VAL A 210 3.25 -2.63 3.06
N ALA A 211 3.99 -2.36 1.98
CA ALA A 211 5.29 -1.72 2.03
C ALA A 211 5.20 -0.40 1.24
N SER A 212 5.57 0.70 1.84
CA SER A 212 5.60 1.99 1.18
C SER A 212 6.96 2.66 1.36
N THR A 213 7.48 3.23 0.29
CA THR A 213 8.77 3.93 0.30
C THR A 213 8.67 5.29 -0.37
N ILE A 214 9.47 6.22 0.10
CA ILE A 214 9.66 7.53 -0.49
C ILE A 214 11.15 7.75 -0.64
N THR A 215 11.57 8.16 -1.83
CA THR A 215 12.91 8.65 -2.11
C THR A 215 12.81 10.10 -2.53
N ILE A 216 13.58 10.99 -1.95
CA ILE A 216 13.62 12.42 -2.29
C ILE A 216 15.03 12.78 -2.70
N ASP A 217 15.18 13.30 -3.91
CA ASP A 217 16.45 13.73 -4.42
C ASP A 217 16.89 15.01 -3.71
N ILE A 218 18.15 15.05 -3.27
CA ILE A 218 18.73 16.22 -2.65
C ILE A 218 19.51 16.95 -3.75
N PRO A 219 19.07 18.14 -4.17
CA PRO A 219 19.84 18.92 -5.13
C PRO A 219 21.21 19.25 -4.53
N GLU A 220 22.26 19.15 -5.35
CA GLU A 220 23.58 19.64 -4.95
C GLU A 220 23.48 21.15 -4.67
N GLU A 221 23.98 21.56 -3.51
CA GLU A 221 24.15 22.99 -3.21
C GLU A 221 25.24 23.54 -4.14
N GLU A 222 24.86 24.46 -5.04
CA GLU A 222 25.82 25.21 -5.84
C GLU A 222 26.66 26.18 -5.01
#